data_54932c2557d740d0c997d86beb991c9a
#
_entry.id   54932c2557d740d0c997d86beb991c9a
#
_cell.length_a   1.000
_cell.length_b   1.000
_cell.length_c   1.000
_cell.angle_alpha   90.00
_cell.angle_beta   90.00
_cell.angle_gamma   90.00
#
_symmetry.space_group_name_H-M   'P 1'
#
loop_
_entity.id
_entity.type
_entity.pdbx_description
1 polymer ?
#
loop_
_entity_poly.entity_id
_entity_poly.type
_entity_poly.pdbx_seq_one_letter_code
_entity_poly.pdbx_strand_id
1 'polypeptide(L)'
;MAGNHNPYVEKFLKIYSQSELSTAGTRGYDPQTYVDTKLDLKLTPRIYSSETRLIVLTGNAGDGKTAYIQRLESLAKDQGATFFAQTENGCIYKMDGILYQTLYDGSQDFEGAKNDQILKDFFSDLEGTTEPKGAFTKIIAINEGKLRDFILHKREYSWLGRQVHHYFEWDSFTPHKSLIFINLNLRSVVSENENEPSIFDLILDRFLDKEGSMGFWNACSPENCSYANRCYIRYNIETLRHSDLGPIVRNRLKQLFYAVHFRKIRHITIRDVRSFLSYILINKYSCHQIRADLDLGFSVIDRFYYNAVFPDDEKDRLARTMCDLDISLTSNPKLDNFIHFHGPDDDLCLQLLIVGHEESQDRHYLKKLFESMPRGTDDNDPIRHDNAHRYHRSFRRKLFFESAEEQMKAAGFPIWKDFLSYKKFDRFSQVVHAREDQHFELRNNLTLAISKSERIYNEIIGSENLCLRSTSTTKANTKGFYSFPASDFKVIVKDIGFQEEFLEYTPNSLYYRYVGGGANPKNPIELEIPIDLFE
;
A
#
# COMPACT_ATOMS: atom_id res chain seq x y z
N MET A 1 -15.54 1.76 40.71
CA MET A 1 -16.09 1.00 39.58
C MET A 1 -14.95 0.82 38.57
N ALA A 2 -14.53 -0.41 38.27
CA ALA A 2 -13.50 -0.67 37.27
C ALA A 2 -14.11 -0.25 35.93
N GLY A 3 -13.65 0.86 35.38
CA GLY A 3 -14.14 1.36 34.10
C GLY A 3 -13.93 0.31 32.99
N ASN A 4 -14.94 0.09 32.18
CA ASN A 4 -14.93 -0.89 31.13
C ASN A 4 -13.72 -0.68 30.19
N HIS A 5 -12.84 -1.67 30.20
CA HIS A 5 -11.71 -1.77 29.29
C HIS A 5 -12.24 -2.16 27.90
N ASN A 6 -11.79 -1.49 26.83
CA ASN A 6 -12.17 -1.91 25.48
C ASN A 6 -11.31 -3.11 25.04
N PRO A 7 -11.87 -4.32 24.95
CA PRO A 7 -11.12 -5.53 24.63
C PRO A 7 -10.58 -5.52 23.19
N TYR A 8 -11.17 -4.72 22.32
CA TYR A 8 -10.74 -4.63 20.91
C TYR A 8 -9.44 -3.83 20.75
N VAL A 9 -9.09 -2.94 21.71
CA VAL A 9 -7.78 -2.27 21.68
C VAL A 9 -6.66 -3.31 21.74
N GLU A 10 -6.78 -4.35 22.57
CA GLU A 10 -5.80 -5.46 22.61
C GLU A 10 -5.73 -6.24 21.30
N LYS A 11 -6.87 -6.39 20.60
CA LYS A 11 -6.90 -7.00 19.26
C LYS A 11 -6.12 -6.18 18.24
N PHE A 12 -6.32 -4.87 18.21
CA PHE A 12 -5.60 -3.97 17.32
C PHE A 12 -4.10 -3.89 17.67
N LEU A 13 -3.74 -3.93 18.96
CA LEU A 13 -2.33 -4.05 19.37
C LEU A 13 -1.68 -5.33 18.83
N LYS A 14 -2.40 -6.45 18.80
CA LYS A 14 -1.90 -7.69 18.20
C LYS A 14 -1.71 -7.55 16.69
N ILE A 15 -2.62 -6.87 15.98
CA ILE A 15 -2.48 -6.62 14.54
C ILE A 15 -1.23 -5.79 14.26
N TYR A 16 -0.99 -4.75 15.04
CA TYR A 16 0.21 -3.93 14.96
C TYR A 16 1.48 -4.74 15.25
N SER A 17 1.53 -5.49 16.35
CA SER A 17 2.71 -6.27 16.74
C SER A 17 3.04 -7.42 15.79
N GLN A 18 2.07 -7.93 15.02
CA GLN A 18 2.30 -8.97 14.01
C GLN A 18 3.17 -8.49 12.83
N SER A 19 3.31 -7.18 12.62
CA SER A 19 4.23 -6.65 11.61
C SER A 19 5.69 -6.89 11.98
N GLU A 20 6.02 -6.92 13.26
CA GLU A 20 7.37 -7.14 13.77
C GLU A 20 7.76 -8.63 13.79
N LEU A 21 6.79 -9.51 13.92
CA LEU A 21 7.00 -10.95 13.97
C LEU A 21 6.84 -11.52 12.55
N SER A 22 7.92 -11.98 11.97
CA SER A 22 7.93 -12.82 10.77
C SER A 22 7.26 -14.17 11.08
N THR A 23 5.96 -14.14 11.42
CA THR A 23 5.20 -15.37 11.61
C THR A 23 4.84 -15.95 10.25
N ALA A 24 5.64 -16.91 9.82
CA ALA A 24 5.28 -17.76 8.70
C ALA A 24 3.94 -18.46 8.97
N GLY A 25 2.99 -18.15 8.14
CA GLY A 25 2.02 -19.05 7.54
C GLY A 25 0.79 -19.53 8.31
N THR A 26 0.70 -19.59 9.62
CA THR A 26 -0.30 -20.48 10.24
C THR A 26 -1.61 -19.84 10.72
N ARG A 27 -1.73 -18.52 10.83
CA ARG A 27 -2.97 -17.84 11.25
C ARG A 27 -3.16 -16.52 10.52
N GLY A 28 -3.67 -16.59 9.29
CA GLY A 28 -3.86 -15.41 8.43
C GLY A 28 -5.27 -14.84 8.45
N TYR A 29 -6.29 -15.66 8.62
CA TYR A 29 -7.69 -15.28 8.50
C TYR A 29 -8.34 -14.97 9.86
N ASP A 30 -8.89 -13.77 9.97
CA ASP A 30 -9.73 -13.34 11.07
C ASP A 30 -11.02 -12.71 10.49
N PRO A 31 -12.17 -13.35 10.60
CA PRO A 31 -13.42 -12.92 9.97
C PRO A 31 -13.87 -11.52 10.41
N GLN A 32 -13.50 -11.08 11.61
CA GLN A 32 -13.88 -9.74 12.09
C GLN A 32 -13.13 -8.61 11.39
N THR A 33 -11.91 -8.87 10.94
CA THR A 33 -11.02 -7.85 10.35
C THR A 33 -10.60 -8.14 8.92
N TYR A 34 -11.07 -9.25 8.34
CA TYR A 34 -10.90 -9.58 6.93
C TYR A 34 -11.76 -8.68 6.05
N VAL A 35 -11.25 -8.34 4.88
CA VAL A 35 -11.98 -7.61 3.83
C VAL A 35 -11.93 -8.41 2.55
N ASP A 36 -13.06 -8.51 1.86
CA ASP A 36 -13.14 -9.16 0.57
C ASP A 36 -12.44 -8.30 -0.49
N THR A 37 -11.55 -8.92 -1.26
CA THR A 37 -10.74 -8.30 -2.31
C THR A 37 -11.18 -8.81 -3.69
N LYS A 38 -10.56 -8.35 -4.78
CA LYS A 38 -10.83 -8.92 -6.11
C LYS A 38 -10.60 -10.44 -6.16
N LEU A 39 -9.68 -10.98 -5.36
CA LEU A 39 -9.54 -12.44 -5.24
C LEU A 39 -10.83 -13.09 -4.76
N ASP A 40 -11.47 -12.52 -3.74
CA ASP A 40 -12.71 -13.04 -3.20
C ASP A 40 -13.86 -12.92 -4.20
N LEU A 41 -13.95 -11.79 -4.88
CA LEU A 41 -15.06 -11.47 -5.78
C LEU A 41 -14.94 -12.14 -7.15
N LYS A 42 -13.73 -12.27 -7.69
CA LYS A 42 -13.48 -12.72 -9.07
C LYS A 42 -12.84 -14.10 -9.17
N LEU A 43 -11.86 -14.41 -8.30
CA LEU A 43 -11.15 -15.68 -8.35
C LEU A 43 -11.93 -16.80 -7.66
N THR A 44 -12.57 -16.54 -6.52
CA THR A 44 -13.34 -17.56 -5.78
C THR A 44 -14.41 -18.26 -6.63
N PRO A 45 -15.25 -17.59 -7.41
CA PRO A 45 -16.21 -18.26 -8.30
C PRO A 45 -15.55 -19.16 -9.35
N ARG A 46 -14.36 -18.78 -9.83
CA ARG A 46 -13.59 -19.59 -10.79
C ARG A 46 -12.99 -20.84 -10.16
N ILE A 47 -12.54 -20.76 -8.91
CA ILE A 47 -12.00 -21.92 -8.17
C ILE A 47 -13.04 -23.03 -8.04
N TYR A 48 -14.26 -22.64 -7.76
CA TYR A 48 -15.37 -23.59 -7.63
C TYR A 48 -15.99 -24.04 -8.97
N SER A 49 -15.45 -23.57 -10.10
CA SER A 49 -15.76 -24.15 -11.40
C SER A 49 -15.02 -25.47 -11.61
N SER A 50 -15.65 -26.42 -12.28
CA SER A 50 -15.07 -27.75 -12.51
C SER A 50 -13.84 -27.79 -13.42
N GLU A 51 -13.42 -26.67 -13.99
CA GLU A 51 -12.34 -26.61 -14.99
C GLU A 51 -10.94 -26.40 -14.36
N THR A 52 -10.86 -25.76 -13.20
CA THR A 52 -9.57 -25.40 -12.58
C THR A 52 -8.93 -26.60 -11.88
N ARG A 53 -7.64 -26.84 -12.11
CA ARG A 53 -6.85 -27.93 -11.51
C ARG A 53 -5.81 -27.44 -10.53
N LEU A 54 -5.20 -26.28 -10.80
CA LEU A 54 -4.17 -25.71 -9.95
C LEU A 54 -4.30 -24.19 -9.89
N ILE A 55 -4.30 -23.67 -8.67
CA ILE A 55 -4.16 -22.24 -8.38
C ILE A 55 -2.86 -22.04 -7.60
N VAL A 56 -2.01 -21.16 -8.12
CA VAL A 56 -0.76 -20.79 -7.48
C VAL A 56 -0.82 -19.31 -7.10
N LEU A 57 -0.68 -19.05 -5.81
CA LEU A 57 -0.59 -17.71 -5.26
C LEU A 57 0.86 -17.43 -4.88
N THR A 58 1.52 -16.52 -5.60
CA THR A 58 2.87 -16.06 -5.27
C THR A 58 2.81 -14.65 -4.65
N GLY A 59 3.91 -14.19 -4.10
CA GLY A 59 4.02 -12.86 -3.48
C GLY A 59 4.76 -12.87 -2.15
N ASN A 60 4.94 -11.68 -1.58
CA ASN A 60 5.68 -11.48 -0.34
C ASN A 60 4.89 -11.95 0.90
N ALA A 61 5.62 -12.13 2.01
CA ALA A 61 4.99 -12.36 3.30
C ALA A 61 4.15 -11.13 3.69
N GLY A 62 2.86 -11.36 4.00
CA GLY A 62 1.93 -10.28 4.34
C GLY A 62 0.95 -9.89 3.24
N ASP A 63 1.09 -10.41 2.01
CA ASP A 63 0.17 -10.11 0.89
C ASP A 63 -1.21 -10.77 1.01
N GLY A 64 -1.43 -11.59 2.06
CA GLY A 64 -2.75 -12.18 2.33
C GLY A 64 -2.98 -13.55 1.71
N LYS A 65 -1.97 -14.21 1.12
CA LYS A 65 -2.09 -15.55 0.50
C LYS A 65 -2.80 -16.57 1.40
N THR A 66 -2.23 -16.79 2.59
CA THR A 66 -2.78 -17.74 3.57
C THR A 66 -4.16 -17.33 4.04
N ALA A 67 -4.40 -16.05 4.29
CA ALA A 67 -5.69 -15.54 4.72
C ALA A 67 -6.78 -15.81 3.66
N TYR A 68 -6.47 -15.62 2.39
CA TYR A 68 -7.37 -15.91 1.28
C TYR A 68 -7.70 -17.42 1.19
N ILE A 69 -6.68 -18.29 1.28
CA ILE A 69 -6.92 -19.75 1.25
C ILE A 69 -7.82 -20.17 2.42
N GLN A 70 -7.55 -19.69 3.63
CA GLN A 70 -8.37 -19.98 4.82
C GLN A 70 -9.79 -19.39 4.70
N ARG A 71 -9.96 -18.26 4.02
CA ARG A 71 -11.28 -17.69 3.68
C ARG A 71 -12.06 -18.63 2.75
N LEU A 72 -11.42 -19.19 1.71
CA LEU A 72 -12.04 -20.18 0.82
C LEU A 72 -12.51 -21.42 1.60
N GLU A 73 -11.69 -21.94 2.50
CA GLU A 73 -12.05 -23.08 3.34
C GLU A 73 -13.23 -22.77 4.26
N SER A 74 -13.27 -21.56 4.83
CA SER A 74 -14.42 -21.11 5.62
C SER A 74 -15.70 -21.08 4.78
N LEU A 75 -15.63 -20.52 3.56
CA LEU A 75 -16.76 -20.49 2.63
C LEU A 75 -17.22 -21.90 2.24
N ALA A 76 -16.27 -22.80 1.94
CA ALA A 76 -16.57 -24.19 1.63
C ALA A 76 -17.29 -24.90 2.80
N LYS A 77 -16.83 -24.64 4.03
CA LYS A 77 -17.47 -25.17 5.24
C LYS A 77 -18.91 -24.67 5.40
N ASP A 78 -19.13 -23.38 5.18
CA ASP A 78 -20.45 -22.75 5.26
C ASP A 78 -21.41 -23.30 4.18
N GLN A 79 -20.85 -23.75 3.03
CA GLN A 79 -21.59 -24.39 1.93
C GLN A 79 -21.73 -25.90 2.10
N GLY A 80 -21.31 -26.48 3.24
CA GLY A 80 -21.51 -27.90 3.55
C GLY A 80 -20.45 -28.85 2.98
N ALA A 81 -19.25 -28.34 2.64
CA ALA A 81 -18.13 -29.20 2.22
C ALA A 81 -17.75 -30.22 3.29
N THR A 82 -17.33 -31.40 2.86
CA THR A 82 -16.85 -32.48 3.74
C THR A 82 -15.34 -32.42 3.86
N PHE A 83 -14.82 -32.17 5.07
CA PHE A 83 -13.38 -32.09 5.35
C PHE A 83 -12.86 -33.48 5.76
N PHE A 84 -11.77 -33.95 5.12
CA PHE A 84 -11.13 -35.23 5.37
C PHE A 84 -9.85 -35.14 6.18
N ALA A 85 -9.05 -34.08 5.95
CA ALA A 85 -7.82 -33.84 6.67
C ALA A 85 -7.64 -32.31 6.87
N GLN A 86 -7.12 -31.95 8.02
CA GLN A 86 -6.77 -30.58 8.35
C GLN A 86 -5.46 -30.59 9.13
N THR A 87 -4.47 -29.86 8.64
CA THR A 87 -3.17 -29.66 9.27
C THR A 87 -2.96 -28.17 9.54
N GLU A 88 -1.88 -27.82 10.19
CA GLU A 88 -1.51 -26.40 10.34
C GLU A 88 -1.09 -25.74 9.02
N ASN A 89 -0.74 -26.53 7.97
CA ASN A 89 -0.28 -26.02 6.66
C ASN A 89 -1.25 -26.30 5.50
N GLY A 90 -2.49 -26.69 5.76
CA GLY A 90 -3.50 -26.87 4.72
C GLY A 90 -4.55 -27.89 5.08
N CYS A 91 -5.48 -28.11 4.17
CA CYS A 91 -6.53 -29.11 4.35
C CYS A 91 -6.91 -29.82 3.04
N ILE A 92 -7.69 -30.91 3.19
CA ILE A 92 -8.30 -31.64 2.09
C ILE A 92 -9.80 -31.69 2.36
N TYR A 93 -10.61 -31.21 1.42
CA TYR A 93 -12.08 -31.25 1.50
C TYR A 93 -12.70 -31.56 0.16
N LYS A 94 -13.95 -31.99 0.19
CA LYS A 94 -14.76 -32.30 -1.01
C LYS A 94 -16.01 -31.44 -1.02
N MET A 95 -16.27 -30.80 -2.17
CA MET A 95 -17.46 -30.01 -2.42
C MET A 95 -17.91 -30.24 -3.87
N ASP A 96 -19.20 -30.46 -4.10
CA ASP A 96 -19.79 -30.68 -5.44
C ASP A 96 -19.10 -31.78 -6.28
N GLY A 97 -18.62 -32.84 -5.63
CA GLY A 97 -17.92 -33.92 -6.29
C GLY A 97 -16.44 -33.70 -6.58
N ILE A 98 -15.93 -32.49 -6.39
CA ILE A 98 -14.53 -32.09 -6.61
C ILE A 98 -13.76 -32.21 -5.30
N LEU A 99 -12.54 -32.78 -5.35
CA LEU A 99 -11.59 -32.82 -4.24
C LEU A 99 -10.70 -31.58 -4.26
N TYR A 100 -10.72 -30.83 -3.18
CA TYR A 100 -9.85 -29.64 -2.98
C TYR A 100 -8.72 -30.00 -2.02
N GLN A 101 -7.50 -29.61 -2.39
CA GLN A 101 -6.34 -29.69 -1.51
C GLN A 101 -5.67 -28.33 -1.44
N THR A 102 -5.46 -27.83 -0.22
CA THR A 102 -4.81 -26.54 0.02
C THR A 102 -3.45 -26.71 0.66
N LEU A 103 -2.54 -25.76 0.41
CA LEU A 103 -1.23 -25.67 1.05
C LEU A 103 -0.92 -24.18 1.34
N TYR A 104 -0.83 -23.82 2.64
CA TYR A 104 -0.70 -22.42 3.07
C TYR A 104 0.68 -21.84 2.86
N ASP A 105 1.73 -22.66 2.95
CA ASP A 105 3.11 -22.30 2.67
C ASP A 105 3.87 -23.47 2.04
N GLY A 106 4.06 -23.40 0.74
CA GLY A 106 4.86 -24.33 -0.05
C GLY A 106 6.35 -23.99 -0.07
N SER A 107 6.83 -23.05 0.76
CA SER A 107 8.20 -22.56 0.69
C SER A 107 9.07 -23.01 1.86
N GLN A 108 8.49 -23.63 2.90
CA GLN A 108 9.19 -24.00 4.14
C GLN A 108 9.04 -25.48 4.48
N ASP A 109 9.99 -26.01 5.27
CA ASP A 109 9.86 -27.31 5.92
C ASP A 109 8.75 -27.27 6.97
N PHE A 110 8.03 -28.36 7.14
CA PHE A 110 6.90 -28.42 8.06
C PHE A 110 6.83 -29.77 8.81
N GLU A 111 6.66 -29.75 10.13
CA GLU A 111 6.52 -30.95 11.00
C GLU A 111 7.59 -32.03 10.76
N GLY A 112 8.84 -31.61 10.49
CA GLY A 112 9.96 -32.53 10.23
C GLY A 112 10.02 -33.08 8.80
N ALA A 113 9.02 -32.82 7.95
CA ALA A 113 9.08 -33.12 6.53
C ALA A 113 9.82 -32.01 5.78
N LYS A 114 10.76 -32.43 4.89
CA LYS A 114 11.44 -31.49 4.01
C LYS A 114 10.47 -30.91 2.99
N ASN A 115 10.63 -29.66 2.69
CA ASN A 115 9.80 -28.92 1.74
C ASN A 115 9.66 -29.65 0.38
N ASP A 116 10.74 -30.19 -0.16
CA ASP A 116 10.69 -30.90 -1.44
C ASP A 116 9.79 -32.16 -1.42
N GLN A 117 9.68 -32.82 -0.27
CA GLN A 117 8.75 -33.96 -0.13
C GLN A 117 7.30 -33.47 -0.05
N ILE A 118 7.04 -32.40 0.70
CA ILE A 118 5.71 -31.77 0.79
C ILE A 118 5.23 -31.35 -0.60
N LEU A 119 6.09 -30.69 -1.39
CA LEU A 119 5.76 -30.27 -2.75
C LEU A 119 5.57 -31.48 -3.69
N LYS A 120 6.38 -32.53 -3.56
CA LYS A 120 6.22 -33.75 -4.34
C LYS A 120 4.87 -34.41 -4.09
N ASP A 121 4.48 -34.54 -2.83
CA ASP A 121 3.19 -35.13 -2.46
C ASP A 121 2.04 -34.22 -2.93
N PHE A 122 2.18 -32.91 -2.79
CA PHE A 122 1.17 -31.94 -3.25
C PHE A 122 0.99 -31.96 -4.77
N PHE A 123 2.06 -32.01 -5.56
CA PHE A 123 2.01 -31.96 -7.02
C PHE A 123 1.85 -33.34 -7.69
N SER A 124 1.75 -34.44 -6.94
CA SER A 124 1.72 -35.80 -7.48
C SER A 124 0.64 -36.03 -8.57
N ASP A 125 -0.56 -35.44 -8.42
CA ASP A 125 -1.64 -35.57 -9.41
C ASP A 125 -1.44 -34.70 -10.66
N LEU A 126 -0.36 -33.88 -10.69
CA LEU A 126 -0.01 -32.97 -11.78
C LEU A 126 1.21 -33.47 -12.59
N GLU A 127 1.65 -34.70 -12.33
CA GLU A 127 2.71 -35.35 -13.07
C GLU A 127 2.26 -35.69 -14.52
N GLY A 128 3.22 -35.65 -15.45
CA GLY A 128 3.00 -36.09 -16.82
C GLY A 128 3.32 -35.06 -17.90
N THR A 129 3.04 -35.44 -19.13
CA THR A 129 3.36 -34.67 -20.36
C THR A 129 2.15 -33.94 -20.94
N THR A 130 0.95 -34.20 -20.42
CA THR A 130 -0.35 -33.66 -20.87
C THR A 130 -1.09 -33.03 -19.71
N GLU A 131 -2.18 -32.32 -20.00
CA GLU A 131 -3.07 -31.75 -19.01
C GLU A 131 -3.57 -32.79 -18.02
N PRO A 132 -3.52 -32.52 -16.70
CA PRO A 132 -4.00 -33.43 -15.67
C PRO A 132 -5.51 -33.68 -15.79
N LYS A 133 -5.91 -34.95 -15.64
CA LYS A 133 -7.31 -35.38 -15.68
C LYS A 133 -7.77 -35.72 -14.26
N GLY A 134 -9.04 -35.46 -13.96
CA GLY A 134 -9.64 -35.78 -12.66
C GLY A 134 -10.56 -34.70 -12.13
N ALA A 135 -11.31 -35.02 -11.10
CA ALA A 135 -12.18 -34.05 -10.39
C ALA A 135 -11.48 -33.55 -9.12
N PHE A 136 -10.43 -32.79 -9.29
CA PHE A 136 -9.66 -32.20 -8.18
C PHE A 136 -9.22 -30.76 -8.51
N THR A 137 -8.98 -29.97 -7.47
CA THR A 137 -8.39 -28.64 -7.53
C THR A 137 -7.38 -28.48 -6.41
N LYS A 138 -6.17 -28.07 -6.74
CA LYS A 138 -5.09 -27.80 -5.78
C LYS A 138 -4.83 -26.30 -5.68
N ILE A 139 -4.67 -25.79 -4.46
CA ILE A 139 -4.47 -24.37 -4.17
C ILE A 139 -3.24 -24.22 -3.29
N ILE A 140 -2.23 -23.51 -3.75
CA ILE A 140 -0.96 -23.35 -3.05
C ILE A 140 -0.54 -21.90 -2.96
N ALA A 141 -0.07 -21.50 -1.76
CA ALA A 141 0.74 -20.30 -1.60
C ALA A 141 2.22 -20.70 -1.57
N ILE A 142 3.02 -20.12 -2.47
CA ILE A 142 4.44 -20.46 -2.63
C ILE A 142 5.24 -19.25 -3.11
N ASN A 143 6.52 -19.20 -2.75
CA ASN A 143 7.45 -18.23 -3.33
C ASN A 143 7.78 -18.58 -4.79
N GLU A 144 7.87 -17.58 -5.67
CA GLU A 144 8.16 -17.77 -7.11
C GLU A 144 9.45 -18.55 -7.35
N GLY A 145 10.53 -18.18 -6.67
CA GLY A 145 11.82 -18.85 -6.81
C GLY A 145 11.72 -20.32 -6.46
N LYS A 146 11.01 -20.65 -5.36
CA LYS A 146 10.84 -22.04 -4.91
C LYS A 146 9.97 -22.85 -5.89
N LEU A 147 8.91 -22.26 -6.41
CA LEU A 147 8.08 -22.91 -7.44
C LEU A 147 8.90 -23.23 -8.69
N ARG A 148 9.66 -22.24 -9.16
CA ARG A 148 10.53 -22.36 -10.32
C ARG A 148 11.56 -23.46 -10.14
N ASP A 149 12.29 -23.44 -9.03
CA ASP A 149 13.33 -24.42 -8.71
C ASP A 149 12.76 -25.85 -8.60
N PHE A 150 11.58 -25.99 -8.00
CA PHE A 150 10.96 -27.30 -7.82
C PHE A 150 10.45 -27.88 -9.14
N ILE A 151 9.73 -27.07 -9.95
CA ILE A 151 9.05 -27.59 -11.15
C ILE A 151 9.97 -27.71 -12.35
N LEU A 152 10.81 -26.69 -12.65
CA LEU A 152 11.57 -26.65 -13.91
C LEU A 152 12.66 -27.72 -14.01
N HIS A 153 13.17 -28.21 -12.90
CA HIS A 153 14.24 -29.20 -12.87
C HIS A 153 13.77 -30.65 -12.84
N LYS A 154 12.41 -30.90 -12.82
CA LYS A 154 11.84 -32.23 -12.69
C LYS A 154 11.08 -32.68 -13.95
N ARG A 155 11.56 -33.75 -14.57
CA ARG A 155 10.98 -34.28 -15.81
C ARG A 155 9.57 -34.83 -15.63
N GLU A 156 9.22 -35.30 -14.43
CA GLU A 156 7.90 -35.79 -14.07
C GLU A 156 6.80 -34.72 -14.27
N TYR A 157 7.13 -33.44 -14.12
CA TYR A 157 6.19 -32.31 -14.29
C TYR A 157 6.32 -31.60 -15.65
N SER A 158 6.64 -32.35 -16.73
CA SER A 158 6.98 -31.71 -18.01
C SER A 158 5.86 -30.88 -18.63
N TRP A 159 4.58 -31.20 -18.42
CA TRP A 159 3.48 -30.34 -18.85
C TRP A 159 3.39 -29.07 -17.99
N LEU A 160 3.33 -29.23 -16.69
CA LEU A 160 3.28 -28.11 -15.75
C LEU A 160 4.52 -27.21 -15.87
N GLY A 161 5.70 -27.81 -16.05
CA GLY A 161 6.97 -27.09 -16.24
C GLY A 161 6.95 -26.16 -17.45
N ARG A 162 6.36 -26.59 -18.59
CA ARG A 162 6.19 -25.69 -19.73
C ARG A 162 5.29 -24.49 -19.40
N GLN A 163 4.20 -24.70 -18.67
CA GLN A 163 3.30 -23.59 -18.28
C GLN A 163 3.98 -22.62 -17.31
N VAL A 164 4.69 -23.14 -16.30
CA VAL A 164 5.46 -22.34 -15.35
C VAL A 164 6.58 -21.56 -16.05
N HIS A 165 7.30 -22.20 -16.95
CA HIS A 165 8.34 -21.54 -17.74
C HIS A 165 7.78 -20.37 -18.56
N HIS A 166 6.68 -20.58 -19.28
CA HIS A 166 6.01 -19.52 -20.04
C HIS A 166 5.50 -18.39 -19.14
N TYR A 167 4.98 -18.69 -17.98
CA TYR A 167 4.53 -17.70 -17.01
C TYR A 167 5.66 -16.77 -16.57
N PHE A 168 6.87 -17.29 -16.34
CA PHE A 168 8.00 -16.48 -15.91
C PHE A 168 8.74 -15.75 -17.02
N GLU A 169 8.63 -16.19 -18.28
CA GLU A 169 9.39 -15.60 -19.37
C GLU A 169 8.62 -14.61 -20.24
N TRP A 170 7.29 -14.59 -20.14
CA TRP A 170 6.46 -13.81 -21.05
C TRP A 170 5.52 -12.85 -20.33
N ASP A 171 5.73 -11.55 -20.50
CA ASP A 171 4.87 -10.50 -19.94
C ASP A 171 3.38 -10.63 -20.37
N SER A 172 3.10 -11.26 -21.51
CA SER A 172 1.75 -11.41 -22.08
C SER A 172 1.22 -12.86 -22.03
N PHE A 173 1.74 -13.68 -21.10
CA PHE A 173 1.29 -15.07 -20.99
C PHE A 173 -0.14 -15.18 -20.46
N THR A 174 -0.98 -15.92 -21.19
CA THR A 174 -2.29 -16.37 -20.69
C THR A 174 -2.16 -17.85 -20.34
N PRO A 175 -2.32 -18.22 -19.05
CA PRO A 175 -2.20 -19.62 -18.64
C PRO A 175 -3.29 -20.49 -19.29
N HIS A 176 -3.03 -21.78 -19.32
CA HIS A 176 -4.05 -22.76 -19.71
C HIS A 176 -5.26 -22.63 -18.77
N LYS A 177 -6.48 -22.78 -19.29
CA LYS A 177 -7.74 -22.60 -18.52
C LYS A 177 -7.82 -23.38 -17.20
N SER A 178 -7.10 -24.52 -17.12
CA SER A 178 -7.03 -25.32 -15.89
C SER A 178 -6.01 -24.84 -14.86
N LEU A 179 -5.22 -23.81 -15.18
CA LEU A 179 -4.19 -23.26 -14.32
C LEU A 179 -4.42 -21.76 -14.09
N ILE A 180 -4.25 -21.33 -12.86
CA ILE A 180 -4.32 -19.91 -12.49
C ILE A 180 -3.06 -19.57 -11.68
N PHE A 181 -2.27 -18.63 -12.19
CA PHE A 181 -1.10 -18.09 -11.50
C PHE A 181 -1.36 -16.64 -11.13
N ILE A 182 -1.32 -16.32 -9.85
CA ILE A 182 -1.54 -14.97 -9.33
C ILE A 182 -0.30 -14.50 -8.57
N ASN A 183 0.28 -13.40 -9.01
CA ASN A 183 1.41 -12.77 -8.34
C ASN A 183 0.96 -11.55 -7.52
N LEU A 184 0.81 -11.73 -6.22
CA LEU A 184 0.36 -10.66 -5.31
C LEU A 184 1.38 -9.52 -5.15
N ASN A 185 2.63 -9.68 -5.61
CA ASN A 185 3.57 -8.55 -5.67
C ASN A 185 3.13 -7.45 -6.64
N LEU A 186 2.23 -7.77 -7.58
CA LEU A 186 1.67 -6.81 -8.55
C LEU A 186 0.48 -6.02 -7.98
N ARG A 187 -0.05 -6.44 -6.83
CA ARG A 187 -1.20 -5.80 -6.20
C ARG A 187 -0.86 -4.41 -5.68
N SER A 188 -1.74 -3.45 -5.91
CA SER A 188 -1.71 -2.13 -5.29
C SER A 188 -2.81 -1.99 -4.24
N VAL A 189 -2.41 -1.70 -3.00
CA VAL A 189 -3.37 -1.52 -1.89
C VAL A 189 -4.16 -0.21 -1.97
N VAL A 190 -3.72 0.73 -2.82
CA VAL A 190 -4.36 2.04 -3.03
C VAL A 190 -5.07 2.17 -4.37
N SER A 191 -5.08 1.10 -5.19
CA SER A 191 -5.76 1.11 -6.48
C SER A 191 -7.25 1.38 -6.31
N GLU A 192 -7.75 2.36 -7.04
CA GLU A 192 -9.17 2.71 -7.13
C GLU A 192 -9.63 2.58 -8.57
N ASN A 193 -10.77 1.95 -8.76
CA ASN A 193 -11.54 2.02 -9.98
C ASN A 193 -12.80 2.85 -9.69
N GLU A 194 -13.45 3.41 -10.72
CA GLU A 194 -14.60 4.31 -10.60
C GLU A 194 -15.72 3.80 -9.67
N ASN A 195 -15.83 2.47 -9.48
CA ASN A 195 -16.90 1.84 -8.70
C ASN A 195 -16.38 0.87 -7.60
N GLU A 196 -15.07 0.77 -7.39
CA GLU A 196 -14.50 -0.18 -6.44
C GLU A 196 -13.56 0.55 -5.47
N PRO A 197 -13.82 0.48 -4.14
CA PRO A 197 -12.93 1.09 -3.15
C PRO A 197 -11.58 0.37 -3.13
N SER A 198 -10.52 1.09 -2.78
CA SER A 198 -9.20 0.49 -2.59
C SER A 198 -9.16 -0.46 -1.39
N ILE A 199 -8.19 -1.38 -1.37
CA ILE A 199 -7.95 -2.25 -0.20
C ILE A 199 -7.70 -1.41 1.06
N PHE A 200 -7.01 -0.27 0.92
CA PHE A 200 -6.81 0.69 2.01
C PHE A 200 -8.16 1.15 2.59
N ASP A 201 -9.10 1.57 1.73
CA ASP A 201 -10.42 2.04 2.18
C ASP A 201 -11.22 0.92 2.82
N LEU A 202 -11.21 -0.28 2.24
CA LEU A 202 -11.91 -1.45 2.79
C LEU A 202 -11.41 -1.80 4.20
N ILE A 203 -10.08 -1.83 4.39
CA ILE A 203 -9.49 -2.11 5.70
C ILE A 203 -9.81 -1.00 6.70
N LEU A 204 -9.70 0.25 6.29
CA LEU A 204 -10.00 1.41 7.15
C LEU A 204 -11.47 1.42 7.57
N ASP A 205 -12.42 1.20 6.64
CA ASP A 205 -13.85 1.12 6.96
C ASP A 205 -14.15 -0.05 7.91
N ARG A 206 -13.51 -1.19 7.71
CA ARG A 206 -13.63 -2.33 8.61
C ARG A 206 -13.08 -2.03 10.00
N PHE A 207 -11.92 -1.38 10.10
CA PHE A 207 -11.30 -1.03 11.38
C PHE A 207 -12.07 0.07 12.13
N LEU A 208 -12.62 1.01 11.39
CA LEU A 208 -13.48 2.04 11.96
C LEU A 208 -14.84 1.50 12.38
N ASP A 209 -15.22 0.28 11.95
CA ASP A 209 -16.55 -0.29 12.17
C ASP A 209 -17.65 0.72 11.78
N LYS A 210 -17.55 1.21 10.55
CA LYS A 210 -18.39 2.31 10.05
C LYS A 210 -19.88 1.98 10.12
N GLU A 211 -20.23 0.70 9.90
CA GLU A 211 -21.60 0.20 9.98
C GLU A 211 -22.05 -0.10 11.43
N GLY A 212 -21.12 -0.06 12.40
CA GLY A 212 -21.38 -0.38 13.79
C GLY A 212 -21.70 -1.86 14.07
N SER A 213 -21.52 -2.73 13.08
CA SER A 213 -21.90 -4.14 13.15
C SER A 213 -21.02 -4.98 14.08
N MET A 214 -19.77 -4.57 14.30
CA MET A 214 -18.80 -5.28 15.15
C MET A 214 -18.73 -4.73 16.58
N GLY A 215 -19.19 -3.51 16.80
CA GLY A 215 -19.16 -2.86 18.11
C GLY A 215 -17.76 -2.54 18.64
N PHE A 216 -16.73 -2.46 17.77
CA PHE A 216 -15.32 -2.28 18.16
C PHE A 216 -15.10 -1.09 19.10
N TRP A 217 -15.84 -0.02 18.91
CA TRP A 217 -15.61 1.26 19.59
C TRP A 217 -16.72 1.66 20.57
N ASN A 218 -17.72 0.80 20.80
CA ASN A 218 -18.84 1.09 21.72
C ASN A 218 -18.37 1.38 23.15
N ALA A 219 -17.31 0.69 23.61
CA ALA A 219 -16.72 0.91 24.92
C ALA A 219 -15.94 2.24 25.05
N CYS A 220 -15.71 2.97 23.91
CA CYS A 220 -14.99 4.24 23.91
C CYS A 220 -15.91 5.47 23.99
N SER A 221 -17.22 5.29 24.12
CA SER A 221 -18.18 6.40 24.26
C SER A 221 -18.10 7.04 25.66
N PRO A 222 -18.53 8.31 25.83
CA PRO A 222 -18.54 8.97 27.14
C PRO A 222 -19.39 8.25 28.19
N GLU A 223 -20.45 7.56 27.77
CA GLU A 223 -21.34 6.79 28.63
C GLU A 223 -20.62 5.54 29.21
N ASN A 224 -19.69 4.97 28.44
CA ASN A 224 -19.01 3.73 28.80
C ASN A 224 -17.58 3.92 29.32
N CYS A 225 -16.94 5.06 29.06
CA CYS A 225 -15.57 5.34 29.47
C CYS A 225 -15.41 6.76 30.04
N SER A 226 -15.08 6.88 31.29
CA SER A 226 -14.83 8.18 31.96
C SER A 226 -13.65 8.98 31.37
N TYR A 227 -12.76 8.34 30.61
CA TYR A 227 -11.63 8.97 29.95
C TYR A 227 -11.92 9.37 28.49
N ALA A 228 -13.11 9.06 27.97
CA ALA A 228 -13.45 9.25 26.54
C ALA A 228 -13.16 10.69 26.05
N ASN A 229 -13.49 11.71 26.85
CA ASN A 229 -13.32 13.12 26.47
C ASN A 229 -11.85 13.60 26.49
N ARG A 230 -10.90 12.76 26.91
CA ARG A 230 -9.45 13.05 26.91
C ARG A 230 -8.67 12.02 26.12
N CYS A 231 -9.34 11.00 25.57
CA CYS A 231 -8.71 9.85 24.94
C CYS A 231 -8.47 10.11 23.45
N TYR A 232 -7.21 10.03 23.02
CA TYR A 232 -6.83 10.20 21.63
C TYR A 232 -7.41 9.11 20.70
N ILE A 233 -7.63 7.87 21.20
CA ILE A 233 -8.25 6.80 20.41
C ILE A 233 -9.64 7.22 19.93
N ARG A 234 -10.45 7.78 20.83
CA ARG A 234 -11.78 8.28 20.48
C ARG A 234 -11.67 9.39 19.42
N TYR A 235 -10.79 10.35 19.61
CA TYR A 235 -10.55 11.41 18.63
C TYR A 235 -10.18 10.84 17.27
N ASN A 236 -9.20 9.92 17.21
CA ASN A 236 -8.75 9.32 15.96
C ASN A 236 -9.91 8.61 15.22
N ILE A 237 -10.75 7.87 15.94
CA ILE A 237 -11.91 7.18 15.38
C ILE A 237 -12.99 8.16 14.92
N GLU A 238 -13.36 9.12 15.76
CA GLU A 238 -14.43 10.08 15.46
C GLU A 238 -14.06 10.96 14.27
N THR A 239 -12.82 11.45 14.20
CA THR A 239 -12.32 12.24 13.07
C THR A 239 -12.42 11.46 11.74
N LEU A 240 -11.97 10.21 11.71
CA LEU A 240 -12.01 9.40 10.50
C LEU A 240 -13.41 8.91 10.13
N ARG A 241 -14.35 8.90 11.08
CA ARG A 241 -15.78 8.61 10.84
C ARG A 241 -16.61 9.86 10.48
N HIS A 242 -16.09 11.06 10.75
CA HIS A 242 -16.84 12.30 10.54
C HIS A 242 -17.31 12.44 9.08
N SER A 243 -18.55 12.90 8.87
CA SER A 243 -19.16 12.98 7.55
C SER A 243 -18.37 13.85 6.55
N ASP A 244 -17.89 15.00 6.99
CA ASP A 244 -17.23 15.99 6.14
C ASP A 244 -15.70 15.89 6.22
N LEU A 245 -15.16 15.74 7.42
CA LEU A 245 -13.71 15.69 7.64
C LEU A 245 -13.12 14.31 7.30
N GLY A 246 -13.82 13.23 7.63
CA GLY A 246 -13.33 11.86 7.44
C GLY A 246 -12.90 11.55 6.00
N PRO A 247 -13.69 11.84 4.98
CA PRO A 247 -13.30 11.62 3.58
C PRO A 247 -12.01 12.35 3.18
N ILE A 248 -11.83 13.58 3.69
CA ILE A 248 -10.66 14.41 3.38
C ILE A 248 -9.41 13.84 4.05
N VAL A 249 -9.49 13.51 5.34
CA VAL A 249 -8.36 12.89 6.08
C VAL A 249 -7.97 11.56 5.45
N ARG A 250 -8.95 10.71 5.11
CA ARG A 250 -8.70 9.42 4.43
C ARG A 250 -8.00 9.60 3.10
N ASN A 251 -8.46 10.56 2.28
CA ASN A 251 -7.82 10.86 1.01
C ASN A 251 -6.36 11.31 1.22
N ARG A 252 -6.08 12.20 2.18
CA ARG A 252 -4.72 12.66 2.49
C ARG A 252 -3.82 11.53 3.00
N LEU A 253 -4.34 10.62 3.83
CA LEU A 253 -3.63 9.41 4.22
C LEU A 253 -3.32 8.52 3.00
N LYS A 254 -4.31 8.29 2.13
CA LYS A 254 -4.15 7.50 0.91
C LYS A 254 -3.09 8.08 -0.03
N GLN A 255 -3.02 9.40 -0.12
CA GLN A 255 -2.01 10.07 -0.93
C GLN A 255 -0.56 9.83 -0.45
N LEU A 256 -0.35 9.67 0.84
CA LEU A 256 0.96 9.26 1.37
C LEU A 256 1.33 7.84 0.89
N PHE A 257 0.36 6.93 0.87
CA PHE A 257 0.57 5.58 0.32
C PHE A 257 0.84 5.60 -1.20
N TYR A 258 0.16 6.46 -1.95
CA TYR A 258 0.46 6.68 -3.37
C TYR A 258 1.89 7.19 -3.57
N ALA A 259 2.34 8.12 -2.72
CA ALA A 259 3.72 8.61 -2.78
C ALA A 259 4.75 7.49 -2.60
N VAL A 260 4.53 6.58 -1.64
CA VAL A 260 5.37 5.40 -1.44
C VAL A 260 5.31 4.45 -2.64
N HIS A 261 4.13 4.21 -3.18
CA HIS A 261 3.88 3.33 -4.33
C HIS A 261 4.58 3.83 -5.60
N PHE A 262 4.38 5.10 -5.96
CA PHE A 262 4.95 5.70 -7.17
C PHE A 262 6.47 5.91 -7.10
N ARG A 263 7.01 6.19 -5.91
CA ARG A 263 8.46 6.25 -5.70
C ARG A 263 9.12 4.87 -5.67
N LYS A 264 8.35 3.79 -5.73
CA LYS A 264 8.85 2.40 -5.64
C LYS A 264 9.78 2.14 -4.45
N ILE A 265 9.57 2.87 -3.36
CA ILE A 265 10.39 2.74 -2.16
C ILE A 265 10.28 1.31 -1.63
N ARG A 266 9.05 0.75 -1.69
CA ARG A 266 8.77 -0.64 -1.33
C ARG A 266 7.41 -1.10 -1.85
N HIS A 267 7.26 -2.41 -1.98
CA HIS A 267 5.95 -3.04 -2.09
C HIS A 267 5.21 -2.97 -0.75
N ILE A 268 4.00 -2.43 -0.76
CA ILE A 268 3.15 -2.29 0.44
C ILE A 268 2.22 -3.49 0.49
N THR A 269 2.37 -4.33 1.51
CA THR A 269 1.53 -5.51 1.72
C THR A 269 0.24 -5.18 2.48
N ILE A 270 -0.76 -6.06 2.42
CA ILE A 270 -1.98 -5.94 3.26
C ILE A 270 -1.62 -5.90 4.76
N ARG A 271 -0.61 -6.67 5.18
CA ARG A 271 -0.11 -6.64 6.57
C ARG A 271 0.41 -5.26 6.95
N ASP A 272 1.18 -4.63 6.07
CA ASP A 272 1.71 -3.28 6.31
C ASP A 272 0.57 -2.27 6.50
N VAL A 273 -0.45 -2.30 5.63
CA VAL A 273 -1.64 -1.42 5.76
C VAL A 273 -2.37 -1.66 7.07
N ARG A 274 -2.64 -2.93 7.40
CA ARG A 274 -3.34 -3.29 8.65
C ARG A 274 -2.57 -2.85 9.89
N SER A 275 -1.27 -3.08 9.91
CA SER A 275 -0.39 -2.66 11.00
C SER A 275 -0.38 -1.14 11.16
N PHE A 276 -0.15 -0.41 10.06
CA PHE A 276 -0.10 1.04 10.05
C PHE A 276 -1.44 1.66 10.48
N LEU A 277 -2.57 1.18 9.95
CA LEU A 277 -3.89 1.67 10.34
C LEU A 277 -4.20 1.37 11.81
N SER A 278 -3.83 0.19 12.31
CA SER A 278 -3.94 -0.09 13.76
C SER A 278 -3.12 0.92 14.57
N TYR A 279 -1.88 1.20 14.14
CA TYR A 279 -1.00 2.14 14.83
C TYR A 279 -1.57 3.56 14.87
N ILE A 280 -2.04 4.10 13.76
CA ILE A 280 -2.59 5.47 13.74
C ILE A 280 -3.90 5.59 14.53
N LEU A 281 -4.66 4.50 14.68
CA LEU A 281 -5.90 4.51 15.46
C LEU A 281 -5.65 4.43 16.96
N ILE A 282 -4.79 3.50 17.41
CA ILE A 282 -4.62 3.15 18.82
C ILE A 282 -3.21 3.36 19.35
N ASN A 283 -2.23 3.63 18.47
CA ASN A 283 -0.80 3.65 18.77
C ASN A 283 -0.32 2.30 19.35
N LYS A 284 0.61 2.28 20.29
CA LYS A 284 1.18 1.07 20.90
C LYS A 284 0.80 0.88 22.39
N TYR A 285 -0.28 1.51 22.84
CA TYR A 285 -0.66 1.54 24.24
C TYR A 285 -2.01 0.87 24.50
N SER A 286 -2.07 0.06 25.55
CA SER A 286 -3.32 -0.50 26.04
C SER A 286 -4.19 0.57 26.73
N CYS A 287 -5.50 0.32 26.86
CA CYS A 287 -6.37 1.22 27.62
C CYS A 287 -5.88 1.48 29.06
N HIS A 288 -5.25 0.49 29.70
CA HIS A 288 -4.70 0.63 31.04
C HIS A 288 -3.54 1.65 31.07
N GLN A 289 -2.61 1.54 30.13
CA GLN A 289 -1.48 2.48 30.00
C GLN A 289 -1.96 3.89 29.66
N ILE A 290 -2.93 4.02 28.75
CA ILE A 290 -3.50 5.33 28.39
C ILE A 290 -4.13 6.02 29.60
N ARG A 291 -4.90 5.29 30.41
CA ARG A 291 -5.51 5.83 31.62
C ARG A 291 -4.46 6.28 32.63
N ALA A 292 -3.45 5.45 32.88
CA ALA A 292 -2.36 5.79 33.78
C ALA A 292 -1.65 7.08 33.34
N ASP A 293 -1.36 7.22 32.05
CA ASP A 293 -0.72 8.42 31.50
C ASP A 293 -1.60 9.67 31.66
N LEU A 294 -2.91 9.53 31.40
CA LEU A 294 -3.88 10.63 31.56
C LEU A 294 -4.07 11.04 33.02
N ASP A 295 -4.05 10.10 33.97
CA ASP A 295 -4.14 10.37 35.42
C ASP A 295 -2.88 11.04 35.97
N LEU A 296 -1.71 10.68 35.41
CA LEU A 296 -0.43 11.32 35.71
C LEU A 296 -0.22 12.67 35.00
N GLY A 297 -1.14 13.06 34.12
CA GLY A 297 -1.08 14.32 33.36
C GLY A 297 -0.02 14.35 32.27
N PHE A 298 0.43 13.18 31.80
CA PHE A 298 1.35 13.10 30.65
C PHE A 298 0.68 13.58 29.37
N SER A 299 1.46 14.24 28.52
CA SER A 299 1.01 14.65 27.19
C SER A 299 0.90 13.43 26.28
N VAL A 300 -0.25 13.27 25.66
CA VAL A 300 -0.52 12.23 24.63
C VAL A 300 -0.60 12.81 23.22
N ILE A 301 -0.09 14.03 23.01
CA ILE A 301 -0.20 14.75 21.74
C ILE A 301 0.40 13.95 20.57
N ASP A 302 1.49 13.23 20.80
CA ASP A 302 2.18 12.44 19.77
C ASP A 302 1.40 11.17 19.36
N ARG A 303 0.27 10.87 20.05
CA ARG A 303 -0.58 9.70 19.78
C ARG A 303 -1.83 10.02 18.95
N PHE A 304 -2.11 11.31 18.72
CA PHE A 304 -3.16 11.70 17.80
C PHE A 304 -2.75 11.31 16.36
N TYR A 305 -3.71 10.85 15.55
CA TYR A 305 -3.43 10.21 14.26
C TYR A 305 -2.51 11.06 13.38
N TYR A 306 -2.69 12.38 13.34
CA TYR A 306 -1.89 13.28 12.50
C TYR A 306 -0.41 13.35 12.92
N ASN A 307 -0.09 13.05 14.19
CA ASN A 307 1.28 12.86 14.66
C ASN A 307 1.72 11.40 14.51
N ALA A 308 0.85 10.45 14.83
CA ALA A 308 1.16 9.03 14.73
C ALA A 308 1.50 8.56 13.30
N VAL A 309 0.99 9.25 12.27
CA VAL A 309 1.36 9.00 10.86
C VAL A 309 2.88 9.19 10.63
N PHE A 310 3.53 10.08 11.38
CA PHE A 310 4.94 10.41 11.25
C PHE A 310 5.67 10.20 12.60
N PRO A 311 5.85 8.96 13.05
CA PRO A 311 6.44 8.67 14.35
C PRO A 311 7.95 8.98 14.37
N ASP A 312 8.45 9.53 15.47
CA ASP A 312 9.87 9.88 15.61
C ASP A 312 10.78 8.65 15.81
N ASP A 313 10.29 7.63 16.49
CA ASP A 313 11.04 6.41 16.82
C ASP A 313 10.13 5.18 16.66
N GLU A 314 10.05 4.69 15.44
CA GLU A 314 9.24 3.52 15.14
C GLU A 314 10.06 2.46 14.41
N LYS A 315 9.85 1.20 14.81
CA LYS A 315 10.51 0.04 14.20
C LYS A 315 9.79 -0.43 12.94
N ASP A 316 8.52 -0.10 12.80
CA ASP A 316 7.75 -0.44 11.61
C ASP A 316 8.34 0.24 10.37
N ARG A 317 8.58 -0.59 9.34
CA ARG A 317 9.24 -0.11 8.11
C ARG A 317 8.38 0.90 7.35
N LEU A 318 7.07 0.70 7.30
CA LEU A 318 6.16 1.61 6.59
C LEU A 318 6.07 2.94 7.32
N ALA A 319 5.94 2.92 8.65
CA ALA A 319 5.92 4.12 9.47
C ALA A 319 7.19 4.95 9.28
N ARG A 320 8.37 4.33 9.24
CA ARG A 320 9.63 5.04 8.92
C ARG A 320 9.62 5.66 7.52
N THR A 321 9.09 4.94 6.52
CA THR A 321 8.96 5.49 5.17
C THR A 321 8.02 6.70 5.14
N MET A 322 6.97 6.70 5.97
CA MET A 322 6.08 7.86 6.11
C MET A 322 6.78 9.07 6.73
N CYS A 323 7.75 8.88 7.62
CA CYS A 323 8.52 10.00 8.18
C CYS A 323 9.27 10.81 7.12
N ASP A 324 9.75 10.18 6.06
CA ASP A 324 10.40 10.88 4.93
C ASP A 324 9.41 11.76 4.14
N LEU A 325 8.12 11.55 4.34
CA LEU A 325 7.02 12.30 3.73
C LEU A 325 6.40 13.32 4.68
N ASP A 326 6.98 13.53 5.86
CA ASP A 326 6.44 14.44 6.86
C ASP A 326 6.44 15.89 6.36
N ILE A 327 5.26 16.43 6.24
CA ILE A 327 5.03 17.81 5.79
C ILE A 327 5.62 18.87 6.72
N SER A 328 5.87 18.51 7.98
CA SER A 328 6.48 19.42 8.94
C SER A 328 7.97 19.67 8.68
N LEU A 329 8.62 18.85 7.85
CA LEU A 329 10.00 19.02 7.42
C LEU A 329 10.16 20.11 6.34
N THR A 330 9.06 20.53 5.69
CA THR A 330 9.09 21.56 4.65
C THR A 330 8.84 22.93 5.28
N SER A 331 9.80 23.83 5.24
CA SER A 331 9.65 25.18 5.77
C SER A 331 8.72 26.03 4.90
N ASN A 332 7.81 26.77 5.54
CA ASN A 332 7.02 27.82 4.92
C ASN A 332 6.96 29.03 5.86
N PRO A 333 7.77 30.07 5.64
CA PRO A 333 7.91 31.19 6.57
C PRO A 333 6.60 31.88 6.93
N LYS A 334 5.65 31.98 5.97
CA LYS A 334 4.36 32.62 6.22
C LYS A 334 3.49 31.78 7.15
N LEU A 335 3.38 30.49 6.88
CA LEU A 335 2.63 29.55 7.72
C LEU A 335 3.31 29.37 9.09
N ASP A 336 4.64 29.28 9.11
CA ASP A 336 5.40 29.11 10.34
C ASP A 336 5.24 30.30 11.28
N ASN A 337 5.32 31.54 10.75
CA ASN A 337 5.03 32.75 11.52
C ASN A 337 3.58 32.78 12.01
N PHE A 338 2.63 32.40 11.17
CA PHE A 338 1.23 32.33 11.57
C PHE A 338 1.05 31.37 12.76
N ILE A 339 1.55 30.14 12.66
CA ILE A 339 1.48 29.13 13.73
C ILE A 339 2.17 29.62 15.01
N HIS A 340 3.27 30.37 14.88
CA HIS A 340 4.01 30.88 16.03
C HIS A 340 3.24 31.91 16.86
N PHE A 341 2.46 32.78 16.19
CA PHE A 341 1.77 33.89 16.84
C PHE A 341 0.31 33.60 17.16
N HIS A 342 -0.31 32.59 16.54
CA HIS A 342 -1.72 32.23 16.72
C HIS A 342 -1.85 30.86 17.38
N GLY A 343 -2.50 30.84 18.54
CA GLY A 343 -2.78 29.59 19.27
C GLY A 343 -3.96 28.81 18.69
N PRO A 344 -4.16 27.58 19.14
CA PRO A 344 -5.23 26.71 18.61
C PRO A 344 -6.64 27.24 18.94
N ASP A 345 -6.76 28.19 19.87
CA ASP A 345 -8.02 28.84 20.26
C ASP A 345 -8.30 30.14 19.48
N ASP A 346 -7.35 30.58 18.67
CA ASP A 346 -7.50 31.81 17.86
C ASP A 346 -8.53 31.57 16.74
N ASP A 347 -9.44 32.50 16.57
CA ASP A 347 -10.47 32.45 15.53
C ASP A 347 -9.91 32.25 14.13
N LEU A 348 -8.74 32.84 13.86
CA LEU A 348 -8.05 32.66 12.57
C LEU A 348 -7.58 31.21 12.37
N CYS A 349 -7.12 30.55 13.42
CA CYS A 349 -6.77 29.14 13.36
C CYS A 349 -8.00 28.24 13.18
N LEU A 350 -9.07 28.54 13.90
CA LEU A 350 -10.32 27.78 13.82
C LEU A 350 -10.97 27.88 12.44
N GLN A 351 -10.89 29.04 11.78
CA GLN A 351 -11.40 29.23 10.43
C GLN A 351 -10.67 28.43 9.35
N LEU A 352 -9.42 28.01 9.60
CA LEU A 352 -8.66 27.18 8.67
C LEU A 352 -9.07 25.70 8.71
N LEU A 353 -9.70 25.27 9.78
CA LEU A 353 -10.11 23.88 9.98
C LEU A 353 -11.50 23.61 9.39
N ILE A 354 -11.71 22.42 8.84
CA ILE A 354 -13.00 22.00 8.26
C ILE A 354 -14.08 21.89 9.33
N VAL A 355 -13.69 21.37 10.48
CA VAL A 355 -14.56 21.28 11.65
C VAL A 355 -13.97 22.17 12.74
N GLY A 356 -14.70 23.22 13.11
CA GLY A 356 -14.34 24.10 14.23
C GLY A 356 -14.43 23.30 15.54
N HIS A 357 -13.29 22.96 16.10
CA HIS A 357 -13.22 22.11 17.29
C HIS A 357 -13.30 22.93 18.57
N GLU A 358 -14.45 23.41 18.96
CA GLU A 358 -14.61 24.09 20.25
C GLU A 358 -14.32 23.16 21.45
N GLU A 359 -14.51 21.84 21.29
CA GLU A 359 -14.32 20.82 22.35
C GLU A 359 -13.43 19.65 21.92
N SER A 360 -12.50 19.85 21.02
CA SER A 360 -11.62 18.79 20.52
C SER A 360 -10.62 18.32 21.60
N GLN A 361 -10.44 17.00 21.75
CA GLN A 361 -9.57 16.38 22.76
C GLN A 361 -8.09 16.80 22.63
N ASP A 362 -7.62 17.10 21.44
CA ASP A 362 -6.25 17.51 21.15
C ASP A 362 -5.98 19.00 21.46
N ARG A 363 -7.04 19.83 21.44
CA ARG A 363 -6.96 21.28 21.68
C ARG A 363 -6.27 21.62 23.01
N HIS A 364 -6.61 20.91 24.07
CA HIS A 364 -6.00 21.10 25.37
C HIS A 364 -4.48 20.91 25.35
N TYR A 365 -3.98 19.89 24.64
CA TYR A 365 -2.54 19.60 24.55
C TYR A 365 -1.83 20.63 23.66
N LEU A 366 -2.42 21.00 22.53
CA LEU A 366 -1.89 22.04 21.64
C LEU A 366 -1.82 23.38 22.36
N LYS A 367 -2.87 23.77 23.11
CA LYS A 367 -2.90 24.99 23.90
C LYS A 367 -1.80 25.02 24.96
N LYS A 368 -1.62 23.92 25.70
CA LYS A 368 -0.57 23.81 26.73
C LYS A 368 0.83 23.97 26.11
N LEU A 369 1.08 23.38 24.94
CA LEU A 369 2.34 23.55 24.21
C LEU A 369 2.52 25.01 23.78
N PHE A 370 1.50 25.63 23.21
CA PHE A 370 1.54 27.03 22.75
C PHE A 370 1.81 28.01 23.90
N GLU A 371 1.13 27.85 25.04
CA GLU A 371 1.29 28.70 26.22
C GLU A 371 2.67 28.57 26.87
N SER A 372 3.31 27.42 26.70
CA SER A 372 4.65 27.14 27.24
C SER A 372 5.80 27.44 26.28
N MET A 373 5.54 27.98 25.08
CA MET A 373 6.58 28.37 24.15
C MET A 373 7.40 29.60 24.62
N PRO A 374 8.65 29.77 24.18
CA PRO A 374 9.42 30.98 24.47
C PRO A 374 8.76 32.20 23.80
N ARG A 375 8.67 33.33 24.51
CA ARG A 375 8.02 34.56 24.01
C ARG A 375 9.00 35.69 23.70
N GLY A 376 10.29 35.41 23.73
CA GLY A 376 11.33 36.41 23.44
C GLY A 376 12.63 35.74 23.05
N THR A 377 13.52 36.53 22.46
CA THR A 377 14.84 36.09 21.99
C THR A 377 15.79 35.70 23.12
N ASP A 378 15.50 36.12 24.35
CA ASP A 378 16.35 35.93 25.53
C ASP A 378 15.95 34.72 26.36
N ASP A 379 14.88 33.99 25.95
CA ASP A 379 14.42 32.80 26.62
C ASP A 379 15.21 31.57 26.12
N ASN A 380 16.20 31.17 26.92
CA ASN A 380 17.11 30.07 26.59
C ASN A 380 16.68 28.73 27.27
N ASP A 381 15.45 28.61 27.74
CA ASP A 381 14.95 27.38 28.36
C ASP A 381 14.79 26.26 27.29
N PRO A 382 15.59 25.19 27.35
CA PRO A 382 15.51 24.09 26.37
C PRO A 382 14.14 23.42 26.30
N ILE A 383 13.43 23.36 27.43
CA ILE A 383 12.09 22.74 27.50
C ILE A 383 11.08 23.56 26.71
N ARG A 384 11.16 24.89 26.82
CA ARG A 384 10.27 25.80 26.07
C ARG A 384 10.53 25.74 24.58
N HIS A 385 11.79 25.64 24.16
CA HIS A 385 12.15 25.46 22.75
C HIS A 385 11.66 24.12 22.22
N ASP A 386 11.79 23.02 22.99
CA ASP A 386 11.22 21.72 22.61
C ASP A 386 9.69 21.78 22.46
N ASN A 387 9.00 22.44 23.40
CA ASN A 387 7.55 22.65 23.32
C ASN A 387 7.15 23.46 22.07
N ALA A 388 7.94 24.46 21.67
CA ALA A 388 7.71 25.20 20.45
C ALA A 388 7.84 24.31 19.21
N HIS A 389 8.90 23.50 19.13
CA HIS A 389 9.06 22.54 18.03
C HIS A 389 7.91 21.53 17.98
N ARG A 390 7.51 20.99 19.10
CA ARG A 390 6.39 20.03 19.20
C ARG A 390 5.06 20.69 18.81
N TYR A 391 4.81 21.94 19.22
CA TYR A 391 3.61 22.68 18.83
C TYR A 391 3.58 22.91 17.32
N HIS A 392 4.64 23.52 16.76
CA HIS A 392 4.73 23.82 15.34
C HIS A 392 4.55 22.58 14.48
N ARG A 393 5.23 21.48 14.85
CA ARG A 393 5.14 20.20 14.15
C ARG A 393 3.71 19.63 14.22
N SER A 394 3.14 19.56 15.41
CA SER A 394 1.80 18.98 15.61
C SER A 394 0.71 19.79 14.95
N PHE A 395 0.74 21.12 15.08
CA PHE A 395 -0.28 21.98 14.51
C PHE A 395 -0.19 22.03 12.98
N ARG A 396 1.01 22.01 12.43
CA ARG A 396 1.23 21.93 10.99
C ARG A 396 0.71 20.62 10.39
N ARG A 397 0.96 19.49 11.06
CA ARG A 397 0.40 18.19 10.68
C ARG A 397 -1.12 18.18 10.76
N LYS A 398 -1.70 18.75 11.84
CA LYS A 398 -3.15 18.90 11.98
C LYS A 398 -3.73 19.73 10.83
N LEU A 399 -3.16 20.89 10.53
CA LEU A 399 -3.60 21.71 9.39
C LEU A 399 -3.50 20.94 8.07
N PHE A 400 -2.43 20.18 7.86
CA PHE A 400 -2.32 19.35 6.66
C PHE A 400 -3.49 18.36 6.50
N PHE A 401 -3.91 17.70 7.58
CA PHE A 401 -4.96 16.71 7.51
C PHE A 401 -6.37 17.29 7.58
N GLU A 402 -6.57 18.38 8.31
CA GLU A 402 -7.90 18.85 8.71
C GLU A 402 -8.27 20.24 8.19
N SER A 403 -7.41 20.90 7.40
CA SER A 403 -7.71 22.22 6.86
C SER A 403 -8.64 22.15 5.64
N ALA A 404 -9.43 23.22 5.48
CA ALA A 404 -10.16 23.49 4.27
C ALA A 404 -9.23 24.20 3.25
N GLU A 405 -9.15 23.63 2.03
CA GLU A 405 -8.24 24.19 1.00
C GLU A 405 -8.57 25.61 0.61
N GLU A 406 -9.85 25.94 0.55
CA GLU A 406 -10.32 27.26 0.17
C GLU A 406 -9.89 28.32 1.18
N GLN A 407 -10.02 28.04 2.47
CA GLN A 407 -9.59 28.93 3.54
C GLN A 407 -8.06 29.07 3.57
N MET A 408 -7.33 27.97 3.38
CA MET A 408 -5.87 28.02 3.30
C MET A 408 -5.40 28.89 2.13
N LYS A 409 -6.00 28.73 0.94
CA LYS A 409 -5.71 29.56 -0.24
C LYS A 409 -6.07 31.02 -0.03
N ALA A 410 -7.25 31.30 0.55
CA ALA A 410 -7.68 32.67 0.84
C ALA A 410 -6.73 33.39 1.80
N ALA A 411 -6.19 32.66 2.79
CA ALA A 411 -5.15 33.17 3.71
C ALA A 411 -3.77 33.25 3.05
N GLY A 412 -3.60 32.72 1.83
CA GLY A 412 -2.33 32.64 1.11
C GLY A 412 -1.35 31.67 1.75
N PHE A 413 -1.85 30.62 2.37
CA PHE A 413 -1.07 29.50 2.90
C PHE A 413 -0.99 28.36 1.88
N PRO A 414 0.04 27.49 1.98
CA PRO A 414 0.12 26.31 1.13
C PRO A 414 -1.01 25.36 1.46
N ILE A 415 -1.59 24.76 0.43
CA ILE A 415 -2.52 23.64 0.58
C ILE A 415 -1.74 22.33 0.57
N TRP A 416 -2.42 21.25 0.97
CA TRP A 416 -1.78 19.92 1.05
C TRP A 416 -1.10 19.50 -0.27
N LYS A 417 -1.61 19.92 -1.44
CA LYS A 417 -1.02 19.66 -2.76
C LYS A 417 0.34 20.34 -2.99
N ASP A 418 0.64 21.37 -2.24
CA ASP A 418 1.92 22.08 -2.34
C ASP A 418 3.02 21.42 -1.52
N PHE A 419 2.65 20.48 -0.63
CA PHE A 419 3.58 19.67 0.13
C PHE A 419 3.98 18.40 -0.65
N LEU A 420 5.07 17.77 -0.26
CA LEU A 420 5.55 16.49 -0.79
C LEU A 420 5.85 16.46 -2.30
N SER A 421 6.12 17.62 -2.91
CA SER A 421 6.26 17.67 -4.38
C SER A 421 5.02 17.10 -5.09
N TYR A 422 3.84 17.35 -4.55
CA TYR A 422 2.60 16.68 -4.90
C TYR A 422 2.20 16.85 -6.37
N LYS A 423 2.59 17.97 -6.99
CA LYS A 423 2.37 18.21 -8.42
C LYS A 423 2.96 17.11 -9.30
N LYS A 424 4.11 16.54 -8.88
CA LYS A 424 4.75 15.41 -9.58
C LYS A 424 3.87 14.17 -9.52
N PHE A 425 3.35 13.85 -8.32
CA PHE A 425 2.50 12.67 -8.14
C PHE A 425 1.20 12.79 -8.92
N ASP A 426 0.56 13.95 -8.86
CA ASP A 426 -0.68 14.21 -9.60
C ASP A 426 -0.45 14.08 -11.11
N ARG A 427 0.58 14.73 -11.65
CA ARG A 427 0.93 14.64 -13.07
C ARG A 427 1.33 13.23 -13.49
N PHE A 428 2.13 12.53 -12.67
CA PHE A 428 2.51 11.14 -12.94
C PHE A 428 1.29 10.22 -12.95
N SER A 429 0.40 10.35 -11.97
CA SER A 429 -0.85 9.60 -11.91
C SER A 429 -1.74 9.87 -13.11
N GLN A 430 -1.90 11.13 -13.52
CA GLN A 430 -2.65 11.49 -14.72
C GLN A 430 -2.10 10.80 -15.97
N VAL A 431 -0.77 10.80 -16.16
CA VAL A 431 -0.13 10.17 -17.31
C VAL A 431 -0.23 8.65 -17.24
N VAL A 432 -0.09 8.04 -16.07
CA VAL A 432 -0.21 6.59 -15.89
C VAL A 432 -1.61 6.08 -16.26
N HIS A 433 -2.65 6.87 -15.95
CA HIS A 433 -4.04 6.53 -16.26
C HIS A 433 -4.52 7.09 -17.61
N ALA A 434 -3.68 7.84 -18.32
CA ALA A 434 -4.02 8.41 -19.61
C ALA A 434 -4.05 7.34 -20.72
N ARG A 435 -4.79 7.61 -21.78
CA ARG A 435 -4.77 6.77 -22.99
C ARG A 435 -3.45 6.94 -23.76
N GLU A 436 -3.07 5.94 -24.53
CA GLU A 436 -1.81 5.96 -25.32
C GLU A 436 -1.66 7.20 -26.22
N ASP A 437 -2.75 7.72 -26.78
CA ASP A 437 -2.75 8.91 -27.62
C ASP A 437 -2.37 10.19 -26.84
N GLN A 438 -2.61 10.22 -25.54
CA GLN A 438 -2.26 11.35 -24.67
C GLN A 438 -0.78 11.34 -24.26
N HIS A 439 -0.06 10.25 -24.50
CA HIS A 439 1.37 10.15 -24.21
C HIS A 439 2.28 10.83 -25.26
N PHE A 440 1.71 11.38 -26.33
CA PHE A 440 2.47 11.98 -27.42
C PHE A 440 3.36 13.16 -26.98
N GLU A 441 2.81 14.07 -26.18
CA GLU A 441 3.56 15.22 -25.66
C GLU A 441 4.73 14.77 -24.77
N LEU A 442 4.47 13.83 -23.86
CA LEU A 442 5.51 13.26 -23.00
C LEU A 442 6.62 12.57 -23.81
N ARG A 443 6.25 11.81 -24.83
CA ARG A 443 7.20 11.18 -25.77
C ARG A 443 8.12 12.22 -26.40
N ASN A 444 7.56 13.32 -26.93
CA ASN A 444 8.34 14.37 -27.58
C ASN A 444 9.26 15.08 -26.61
N ASN A 445 8.78 15.39 -25.39
CA ASN A 445 9.58 16.00 -24.33
C ASN A 445 10.74 15.09 -23.91
N LEU A 446 10.52 13.78 -23.75
CA LEU A 446 11.56 12.80 -23.45
C LEU A 446 12.59 12.69 -24.57
N THR A 447 12.13 12.60 -25.84
CA THR A 447 13.01 12.58 -27.00
C THR A 447 13.96 13.79 -27.00
N LEU A 448 13.42 14.98 -26.76
CA LEU A 448 14.19 16.21 -26.69
C LEU A 448 15.14 16.23 -25.47
N ALA A 449 14.67 15.80 -24.31
CA ALA A 449 15.46 15.76 -23.07
C ALA A 449 16.66 14.79 -23.21
N ILE A 450 16.45 13.59 -23.75
CA ILE A 450 17.51 12.59 -23.95
C ILE A 450 18.53 13.16 -24.97
N SER A 451 18.07 13.71 -26.09
CA SER A 451 18.95 14.31 -27.10
C SER A 451 19.79 15.47 -26.52
N LYS A 452 19.21 16.29 -25.65
CA LYS A 452 19.92 17.36 -24.92
C LYS A 452 20.93 16.81 -23.90
N SER A 453 20.60 15.73 -23.19
CA SER A 453 21.52 15.11 -22.24
C SER A 453 22.79 14.58 -22.92
N GLU A 454 22.66 14.11 -24.16
CA GLU A 454 23.76 13.72 -25.03
C GLU A 454 24.56 14.93 -25.58
N ARG A 455 24.22 16.15 -25.21
CA ARG A 455 24.81 17.41 -25.70
C ARG A 455 24.74 17.56 -27.23
N ILE A 456 23.70 17.01 -27.82
CA ILE A 456 23.40 17.19 -29.25
C ILE A 456 22.41 18.35 -29.33
N TYR A 457 22.97 19.57 -29.49
CA TYR A 457 22.19 20.78 -29.66
C TYR A 457 22.16 21.11 -31.14
N ASN A 458 21.03 20.88 -31.77
CA ASN A 458 20.80 21.44 -33.06
C ASN A 458 19.32 21.83 -33.16
N GLU A 459 19.05 23.10 -33.43
CA GLU A 459 17.69 23.61 -33.66
C GLU A 459 17.01 22.90 -34.83
N ILE A 460 17.80 22.22 -35.69
CA ILE A 460 17.33 21.46 -36.88
C ILE A 460 16.80 20.06 -36.49
N ILE A 461 17.24 19.49 -35.33
CA ILE A 461 16.89 18.10 -34.99
C ILE A 461 15.51 18.03 -34.33
N GLY A 462 15.11 19.07 -33.60
CA GLY A 462 13.79 19.16 -32.94
C GLY A 462 13.43 17.95 -32.05
N SER A 463 12.15 17.81 -31.71
CA SER A 463 11.60 16.66 -30.99
C SER A 463 11.21 15.48 -31.89
N GLU A 464 11.46 15.60 -33.21
CA GLU A 464 11.07 14.57 -34.20
C GLU A 464 12.05 13.41 -34.24
N ASN A 465 13.27 13.59 -33.74
CA ASN A 465 14.31 12.55 -33.77
C ASN A 465 14.99 12.43 -32.39
N LEU A 466 15.16 11.19 -31.95
CA LEU A 466 16.04 10.83 -30.85
C LEU A 466 17.48 10.74 -31.34
N CYS A 467 18.38 11.52 -30.77
CA CYS A 467 19.79 11.51 -31.14
C CYS A 467 20.64 11.00 -29.97
N LEU A 468 21.42 9.93 -30.23
CA LEU A 468 22.33 9.30 -29.26
C LEU A 468 23.78 9.38 -29.78
N ARG A 469 24.73 9.68 -28.90
CA ARG A 469 26.14 9.66 -29.27
C ARG A 469 26.64 8.24 -29.54
N SER A 470 27.48 8.11 -30.55
CA SER A 470 28.23 6.89 -30.77
C SER A 470 29.37 6.82 -29.74
N THR A 471 29.36 5.76 -28.91
CA THR A 471 30.45 5.41 -28.00
C THR A 471 31.48 4.49 -28.65
N SER A 472 31.82 4.71 -29.91
CA SER A 472 32.83 3.88 -30.63
C SER A 472 34.17 3.98 -29.89
N THR A 473 34.65 2.85 -29.36
CA THR A 473 35.97 2.68 -28.73
C THR A 473 37.14 2.65 -29.73
N THR A 474 36.88 2.82 -30.99
CA THR A 474 37.92 2.91 -32.00
C THR A 474 38.62 4.26 -31.96
N LYS A 475 39.95 4.24 -32.07
CA LYS A 475 40.88 5.40 -31.96
C LYS A 475 40.65 6.52 -33.00
N ALA A 476 39.57 6.52 -33.76
CA ALA A 476 39.23 7.58 -34.68
C ALA A 476 38.44 8.68 -33.95
N ASN A 477 38.94 9.89 -33.97
CA ASN A 477 38.35 11.12 -33.41
C ASN A 477 37.03 11.57 -34.07
N THR A 478 36.29 10.70 -34.72
CA THR A 478 35.00 10.99 -35.37
C THR A 478 33.89 10.86 -34.33
N LYS A 479 33.40 11.99 -33.83
CA LYS A 479 32.18 12.08 -33.01
C LYS A 479 30.98 11.94 -33.95
N GLY A 480 30.42 10.74 -34.03
CA GLY A 480 29.16 10.47 -34.70
C GLY A 480 27.99 10.43 -33.71
N PHE A 481 26.80 10.54 -34.23
CA PHE A 481 25.57 10.25 -33.50
C PHE A 481 24.64 9.40 -34.35
N TYR A 482 23.80 8.64 -33.67
CA TYR A 482 22.70 7.90 -34.29
C TYR A 482 21.42 8.73 -34.14
N SER A 483 20.62 8.81 -35.21
CA SER A 483 19.34 9.47 -35.22
C SER A 483 18.24 8.44 -35.47
N PHE A 484 17.24 8.43 -34.63
CA PHE A 484 16.07 7.57 -34.71
C PHE A 484 14.82 8.45 -34.78
N PRO A 485 13.84 8.17 -35.66
CA PRO A 485 12.57 8.89 -35.66
C PRO A 485 11.88 8.76 -34.30
N ALA A 486 11.36 9.85 -33.75
CA ALA A 486 10.62 9.82 -32.50
C ALA A 486 9.36 8.95 -32.59
N SER A 487 8.82 8.76 -33.84
CA SER A 487 7.72 7.83 -34.10
C SER A 487 8.04 6.37 -33.80
N ASP A 488 9.34 6.01 -33.82
CA ASP A 488 9.79 4.65 -33.47
C ASP A 488 9.80 4.39 -31.96
N PHE A 489 9.36 5.35 -31.16
CA PHE A 489 9.27 5.23 -29.70
C PHE A 489 7.85 5.50 -29.22
N LYS A 490 7.47 4.80 -28.15
CA LYS A 490 6.23 5.03 -27.41
C LYS A 490 6.48 5.16 -25.93
N VAL A 491 5.68 5.99 -25.27
CA VAL A 491 5.54 5.92 -23.82
C VAL A 491 4.46 4.89 -23.53
N ILE A 492 4.79 3.91 -22.72
CA ILE A 492 3.89 2.81 -22.38
C ILE A 492 3.78 2.65 -20.87
N VAL A 493 2.64 2.20 -20.44
CA VAL A 493 2.38 1.70 -19.10
C VAL A 493 2.36 0.17 -19.21
N LYS A 494 3.06 -0.53 -18.31
CA LYS A 494 2.96 -1.98 -18.26
C LYS A 494 1.65 -2.39 -17.63
N ASP A 495 0.89 -3.23 -18.34
CA ASP A 495 -0.25 -3.94 -17.79
C ASP A 495 0.21 -5.25 -17.11
N ILE A 496 -0.67 -5.87 -16.37
CA ILE A 496 -0.44 -7.18 -15.74
C ILE A 496 -1.24 -8.30 -16.42
N GLY A 497 -1.75 -8.02 -17.60
CA GLY A 497 -2.47 -8.97 -18.44
C GLY A 497 -3.67 -9.58 -17.72
N PHE A 498 -3.87 -10.90 -17.85
CA PHE A 498 -5.00 -11.62 -17.25
C PHE A 498 -5.10 -11.46 -15.71
N GLN A 499 -4.01 -11.12 -15.03
CA GLN A 499 -4.01 -10.94 -13.57
C GLN A 499 -4.81 -9.71 -13.11
N GLU A 500 -5.02 -8.72 -14.00
CA GLU A 500 -5.81 -7.53 -13.71
C GLU A 500 -7.28 -7.84 -13.41
N GLU A 501 -7.79 -8.97 -13.92
CA GLU A 501 -9.12 -9.47 -13.56
C GLU A 501 -9.23 -9.81 -12.07
N PHE A 502 -8.13 -10.23 -11.42
CA PHE A 502 -8.11 -10.77 -10.06
C PHE A 502 -7.41 -9.90 -9.04
N LEU A 503 -6.69 -8.86 -9.47
CA LEU A 503 -5.89 -8.01 -8.60
C LEU A 503 -6.31 -6.54 -8.73
N GLU A 504 -6.29 -5.86 -7.62
CA GLU A 504 -6.28 -4.41 -7.57
C GLU A 504 -4.91 -3.93 -8.08
N TYR A 505 -4.91 -3.24 -9.21
CA TYR A 505 -3.67 -2.82 -9.85
C TYR A 505 -3.68 -1.33 -10.18
N THR A 506 -2.60 -0.66 -9.82
CA THR A 506 -2.27 0.68 -10.26
C THR A 506 -0.82 0.64 -10.77
N PRO A 507 -0.58 0.94 -12.04
CA PRO A 507 0.78 1.02 -12.55
C PRO A 507 1.60 2.06 -11.79
N ASN A 508 2.86 1.74 -11.52
CA ASN A 508 3.80 2.65 -10.86
C ASN A 508 5.04 2.91 -11.73
N SER A 509 4.97 2.59 -13.01
CA SER A 509 6.07 2.66 -13.95
C SER A 509 5.59 3.11 -15.30
N LEU A 510 6.35 4.02 -15.91
CA LEU A 510 6.24 4.39 -17.30
C LEU A 510 7.53 4.01 -18.00
N TYR A 511 7.44 3.63 -19.26
CA TYR A 511 8.58 3.22 -20.07
C TYR A 511 8.59 3.95 -21.40
N TYR A 512 9.73 4.47 -21.78
CA TYR A 512 10.01 4.95 -23.11
C TYR A 512 10.59 3.79 -23.91
N ARG A 513 9.77 3.17 -24.77
CA ARG A 513 10.05 1.90 -25.47
C ARG A 513 10.26 2.11 -26.95
N TYR A 514 11.31 1.48 -27.50
CA TYR A 514 11.52 1.39 -28.95
C TYR A 514 10.55 0.38 -29.57
N VAL A 515 9.81 0.81 -30.60
CA VAL A 515 8.81 0.02 -31.31
C VAL A 515 9.08 0.01 -32.83
N GLY A 516 10.22 0.57 -33.29
CA GLY A 516 10.61 0.65 -34.68
C GLY A 516 11.03 -0.68 -35.29
N GLY A 517 11.52 -0.62 -36.51
CA GLY A 517 11.94 -1.83 -37.26
C GLY A 517 13.01 -2.63 -36.52
N GLY A 518 12.77 -3.94 -36.33
CA GLY A 518 13.67 -4.84 -35.59
C GLY A 518 13.43 -4.87 -34.10
N ALA A 519 12.41 -4.17 -33.56
CA ALA A 519 12.00 -4.29 -32.17
C ALA A 519 11.64 -5.74 -31.83
N ASN A 520 12.21 -6.25 -30.73
CA ASN A 520 11.94 -7.60 -30.24
C ASN A 520 10.99 -7.54 -29.03
N PRO A 521 9.73 -7.99 -29.16
CA PRO A 521 8.79 -7.97 -28.04
C PRO A 521 9.25 -8.79 -26.82
N LYS A 522 10.09 -9.83 -27.04
CA LYS A 522 10.61 -10.68 -25.96
C LYS A 522 11.79 -10.06 -25.21
N ASN A 523 12.45 -9.10 -25.82
CA ASN A 523 13.55 -8.36 -25.21
C ASN A 523 13.45 -6.90 -25.65
N PRO A 524 12.50 -6.14 -25.08
CA PRO A 524 12.23 -4.78 -25.48
C PRO A 524 13.41 -3.86 -25.12
N ILE A 525 13.73 -2.94 -26.02
CA ILE A 525 14.64 -1.83 -25.71
C ILE A 525 13.77 -0.74 -25.09
N GLU A 526 13.93 -0.54 -23.81
CA GLU A 526 13.13 0.43 -23.06
C GLU A 526 13.92 1.13 -21.96
N LEU A 527 13.53 2.36 -21.66
CA LEU A 527 14.03 3.17 -20.56
C LEU A 527 12.87 3.41 -19.59
N GLU A 528 13.03 3.06 -18.34
CA GLU A 528 12.08 3.42 -17.29
C GLU A 528 12.12 4.92 -17.04
N ILE A 529 10.93 5.54 -16.95
CA ILE A 529 10.75 6.95 -16.67
C ILE A 529 10.45 7.11 -15.18
N PRO A 530 11.42 7.54 -14.35
CA PRO A 530 11.17 7.76 -12.93
C PRO A 530 10.27 8.97 -12.71
N ILE A 531 9.51 8.94 -11.60
CA ILE A 531 8.60 10.04 -11.22
C ILE A 531 9.32 11.38 -11.09
N ASP A 532 10.58 11.37 -10.75
CA ASP A 532 11.38 12.60 -10.57
C ASP A 532 11.60 13.40 -11.86
N LEU A 533 11.36 12.78 -13.03
CA LEU A 533 11.38 13.49 -14.33
C LEU A 533 10.10 14.32 -14.59
N PHE A 534 9.12 14.30 -13.70
CA PHE A 534 7.86 15.04 -13.83
C PHE A 534 7.89 16.41 -13.12
N GLU A 535 9.07 16.96 -12.83
CA GLU A 535 9.25 18.32 -12.29
C GLU A 535 8.98 19.43 -13.30
#